data_9dabb3eff34917ac2d2140860ba29038
#
_entry.id   9dabb3eff34917ac2d2140860ba29038
#
_cell.length_a   1.000
_cell.length_b   1.000
_cell.length_c   1.000
_cell.angle_alpha   90.00
_cell.angle_beta   90.00
_cell.angle_gamma   90.00
#
_symmetry.space_group_name_H-M   'P 1'
#
loop_
_entity.id
_entity.type
_entity.pdbx_description
1 polymer ?
#
loop_
_entity_poly.entity_id
_entity_poly.type
_entity_poly.pdbx_seq_one_letter_code
_entity_poly.pdbx_strand_id
1 'polypeptide(L)'
;MPTLHLISSTLNDELYQQLMTILLDDDVLLFTDQGVYNMQSRNALLNQYTCYALISDLQAYGLLEFVKKTSCKIIDYPEFVQLGIHYERSISWH
;
A
#
# COMPACT_ATOMS: atom_id res chain seq x y z
N MET A 1 -11.73 13.00 -6.87
CA MET A 1 -11.32 12.71 -5.49
C MET A 1 -10.39 11.52 -5.47
N PRO A 2 -9.25 11.62 -4.79
CA PRO A 2 -8.35 10.49 -4.69
C PRO A 2 -8.96 9.34 -3.87
N THR A 3 -8.62 8.13 -4.23
CA THR A 3 -9.07 6.92 -3.58
C THR A 3 -7.91 6.29 -2.80
N LEU A 4 -8.20 5.82 -1.60
CA LEU A 4 -7.26 5.03 -0.82
C LEU A 4 -7.46 3.56 -1.16
N HIS A 5 -6.41 2.92 -1.68
CA HIS A 5 -6.42 1.50 -2.00
C HIS A 5 -5.72 0.74 -0.88
N LEU A 6 -6.49 -0.05 -0.14
CA LEU A 6 -5.97 -0.86 0.96
C LEU A 6 -5.61 -2.24 0.41
N ILE A 7 -4.34 -2.57 0.45
CA ILE A 7 -3.83 -3.81 -0.12
C ILE A 7 -3.34 -4.70 1.03
N SER A 8 -4.12 -5.72 1.36
CA SER A 8 -3.89 -6.58 2.52
C SER A 8 -3.43 -7.99 2.16
N SER A 9 -3.27 -8.30 0.88
CA SER A 9 -2.77 -9.60 0.45
C SER A 9 -1.83 -9.43 -0.74
N THR A 10 -1.04 -10.47 -1.03
CA THR A 10 -0.20 -10.48 -2.22
C THR A 10 -1.08 -10.50 -3.46
N LEU A 11 -0.85 -9.55 -4.37
CA LEU A 11 -1.63 -9.45 -5.60
C LEU A 11 -1.12 -10.46 -6.62
N ASN A 12 -2.01 -11.32 -7.13
CA ASN A 12 -1.69 -12.14 -8.29
C ASN A 12 -1.77 -11.27 -9.56
N ASP A 13 -1.39 -11.83 -10.71
CA ASP A 13 -1.34 -11.06 -11.95
C ASP A 13 -2.70 -10.48 -12.34
N GLU A 14 -3.77 -11.23 -12.13
CA GLU A 14 -5.11 -10.78 -12.48
C GLU A 14 -5.53 -9.58 -11.62
N LEU A 15 -5.37 -9.68 -10.30
CA LEU A 15 -5.70 -8.59 -9.39
C LEU A 15 -4.81 -7.37 -9.63
N TYR A 16 -3.54 -7.59 -9.91
CA TYR A 16 -2.62 -6.51 -10.23
C TYR A 16 -3.08 -5.74 -11.48
N GLN A 17 -3.49 -6.46 -12.53
CA GLN A 17 -4.00 -5.84 -13.74
C GLN A 17 -5.29 -5.05 -13.47
N GLN A 18 -6.18 -5.59 -12.65
CA GLN A 18 -7.40 -4.89 -12.26
C GLN A 18 -7.08 -3.59 -11.52
N LEU A 19 -6.14 -3.65 -10.58
CA LEU A 19 -5.70 -2.47 -9.83
C LEU A 19 -5.14 -1.42 -10.78
N MET A 20 -4.26 -1.80 -11.69
CA MET A 20 -3.64 -0.87 -12.63
C MET A 20 -4.66 -0.23 -13.57
N THR A 21 -5.76 -0.92 -13.85
CA THR A 21 -6.81 -0.40 -14.71
C THR A 21 -7.56 0.76 -14.07
N ILE A 22 -7.71 0.74 -12.73
CA ILE A 22 -8.53 1.75 -12.04
C ILE A 22 -7.71 2.79 -11.27
N LEU A 23 -6.41 2.58 -11.08
CA LEU A 23 -5.56 3.54 -10.36
C LEU A 23 -5.44 4.85 -11.14
N LEU A 24 -5.69 5.96 -10.42
CA LEU A 24 -5.47 7.31 -10.94
C LEU A 24 -4.20 7.87 -10.30
N ASP A 25 -3.60 8.88 -10.94
CA ASP A 25 -2.30 9.41 -10.53
C ASP A 25 -2.27 9.93 -9.09
N ASP A 26 -3.39 10.45 -8.60
CA ASP A 26 -3.47 11.01 -7.25
C ASP A 26 -4.01 10.01 -6.21
N ASP A 27 -4.28 8.77 -6.62
CA ASP A 27 -4.67 7.73 -5.69
C ASP A 27 -3.49 7.33 -4.79
N VAL A 28 -3.83 6.75 -3.63
CA VAL A 28 -2.86 6.38 -2.61
C VAL A 28 -2.97 4.89 -2.32
N LEU A 29 -1.83 4.25 -2.13
CA LEU A 29 -1.76 2.82 -1.78
C LEU A 29 -1.35 2.67 -0.33
N LEU A 30 -2.03 1.79 0.39
CA LEU A 30 -1.69 1.45 1.78
C LEU A 30 -1.53 -0.06 1.88
N PHE A 31 -0.32 -0.50 2.20
CA PHE A 31 0.00 -1.92 2.30
C PHE A 31 -0.05 -2.34 3.77
N THR A 32 -0.85 -3.37 4.05
CA THR A 32 -1.00 -3.94 5.40
C THR A 32 -0.94 -5.46 5.31
N ASP A 33 -0.67 -6.10 6.44
CA ASP A 33 -0.64 -7.56 6.54
C ASP A 33 0.27 -8.14 5.42
N GLN A 34 -0.14 -9.21 4.78
CA GLN A 34 0.64 -9.84 3.71
C GLN A 34 0.79 -8.94 2.48
N GLY A 35 -0.02 -7.89 2.38
CA GLY A 35 0.09 -6.91 1.29
C GLY A 35 1.45 -6.23 1.23
N VAL A 36 2.20 -6.19 2.34
CA VAL A 36 3.54 -5.58 2.35
C VAL A 36 4.52 -6.30 1.43
N TYR A 37 4.28 -7.57 1.10
CA TYR A 37 5.13 -8.30 0.15
C TYR A 37 5.07 -7.72 -1.26
N ASN A 38 3.99 -7.02 -1.62
CA ASN A 38 3.87 -6.38 -2.94
C ASN A 38 4.94 -5.32 -3.16
N MET A 39 5.53 -4.80 -2.08
CA MET A 39 6.58 -3.81 -2.20
C MET A 39 7.87 -4.38 -2.79
N GLN A 40 8.07 -5.71 -2.70
CA GLN A 40 9.16 -6.38 -3.38
C GLN A 40 8.72 -6.89 -4.76
N SER A 41 7.59 -7.59 -4.83
CA SER A 41 7.14 -8.23 -6.07
C SER A 41 6.57 -7.24 -7.09
N ARG A 42 6.04 -6.11 -6.62
CA ARG A 42 5.44 -5.07 -7.47
C ARG A 42 6.06 -3.71 -7.18
N ASN A 43 7.37 -3.66 -7.09
CA ASN A 43 8.09 -2.48 -6.63
C ASN A 43 7.92 -1.24 -7.52
N ALA A 44 7.49 -1.42 -8.77
CA ALA A 44 7.20 -0.29 -9.66
C ALA A 44 6.10 0.62 -9.09
N LEU A 45 5.18 0.09 -8.28
CA LEU A 45 4.13 0.89 -7.65
C LEU A 45 4.71 1.96 -6.73
N LEU A 46 5.85 1.66 -6.08
CA LEU A 46 6.48 2.58 -5.12
C LEU A 46 7.01 3.84 -5.80
N ASN A 47 7.35 3.75 -7.08
CA ASN A 47 7.90 4.88 -7.83
C ASN A 47 6.83 5.71 -8.53
N GLN A 48 5.63 5.16 -8.73
CA GLN A 48 4.58 5.80 -9.51
C GLN A 48 3.48 6.41 -8.65
N TYR A 49 3.30 5.90 -7.43
CA TYR A 49 2.19 6.31 -6.57
C TYR A 49 2.67 6.64 -5.17
N THR A 50 1.88 7.44 -4.45
CA THR A 50 2.12 7.66 -3.03
C THR A 50 1.75 6.39 -2.28
N CYS A 51 2.72 5.81 -1.58
CA CYS A 51 2.55 4.53 -0.89
C CYS A 51 2.81 4.69 0.60
N TYR A 52 2.01 3.99 1.39
CA TYR A 52 2.17 3.88 2.85
C TYR A 52 2.23 2.42 3.23
N ALA A 53 2.91 2.11 4.32
CA ALA A 53 2.95 0.75 4.86
C ALA A 53 2.95 0.80 6.38
N LEU A 54 2.22 -0.12 7.00
CA LEU A 54 2.07 -0.19 8.45
C LEU A 54 3.32 -0.81 9.06
N ILE A 55 3.95 -0.08 9.99
CA ILE A 55 5.24 -0.49 10.55
C ILE A 55 5.20 -1.86 11.22
N SER A 56 4.12 -2.17 11.95
CA SER A 56 4.01 -3.45 12.65
C SER A 56 4.01 -4.63 11.67
N ASP A 57 3.39 -4.47 10.50
CA ASP A 57 3.37 -5.51 9.48
C ASP A 57 4.71 -5.65 8.79
N LEU A 58 5.39 -4.53 8.54
CA LEU A 58 6.76 -4.57 7.99
C LEU A 58 7.70 -5.31 8.92
N GLN A 59 7.58 -5.08 10.23
CA GLN A 59 8.40 -5.78 11.21
C GLN A 59 8.05 -7.26 11.27
N ALA A 60 6.75 -7.58 11.26
CA ALA A 60 6.29 -8.97 11.34
C ALA A 60 6.78 -9.82 10.16
N TYR A 61 6.84 -9.23 8.97
CA TYR A 61 7.24 -9.95 7.75
C TYR A 61 8.68 -9.69 7.32
N GLY A 62 9.46 -9.00 8.17
CA GLY A 62 10.89 -8.81 7.93
C GLY A 62 11.23 -7.87 6.79
N LEU A 63 10.35 -6.92 6.47
CA LEU A 63 10.53 -6.03 5.32
C LEU A 63 10.87 -4.59 5.69
N LEU A 64 11.02 -4.28 6.99
CA LEU A 64 11.21 -2.90 7.43
C LEU A 64 12.47 -2.27 6.81
N GLU A 65 13.61 -2.99 6.85
CA GLU A 65 14.87 -2.46 6.33
C GLU A 65 14.83 -2.27 4.82
N PHE A 66 14.15 -3.17 4.11
CA PHE A 66 13.96 -3.02 2.68
C PHE A 66 13.17 -1.75 2.36
N VAL A 67 12.05 -1.55 3.06
CA VAL A 67 11.12 -0.44 2.77
C VAL A 67 11.72 0.90 3.16
N LYS A 68 12.60 0.95 4.18
CA LYS A 68 13.30 2.18 4.55
C LYS A 68 14.12 2.77 3.40
N LYS A 69 14.52 1.94 2.44
CA LYS A 69 15.33 2.36 1.28
C LYS A 69 14.47 2.82 0.11
N THR A 70 13.17 2.81 0.27
CA THR A 70 12.22 3.17 -0.79
C THR A 70 11.55 4.50 -0.46
N SER A 71 10.75 5.00 -1.41
CA SER A 71 9.96 6.21 -1.21
C SER A 71 8.68 5.97 -0.39
N CYS A 72 8.39 4.73 -0.03
CA CYS A 72 7.21 4.39 0.74
C CYS A 72 7.28 5.03 2.13
N LYS A 73 6.16 5.59 2.57
CA LYS A 73 6.04 6.20 3.90
C LYS A 73 5.64 5.14 4.91
N ILE A 74 6.43 5.00 5.97
CA ILE A 74 6.17 4.02 7.03
C ILE A 74 5.34 4.70 8.11
N ILE A 75 4.20 4.12 8.44
CA ILE A 75 3.25 4.72 9.38
C ILE A 75 2.93 3.76 10.52
N ASP A 76 2.50 4.34 11.66
CA ASP A 76 2.02 3.59 12.80
C ASP A 76 0.48 3.45 12.73
N TYR A 77 -0.09 2.74 13.71
CA TYR A 77 -1.54 2.48 13.71
C TYR A 77 -2.37 3.76 13.82
N PRO A 78 -2.05 4.73 14.70
CA PRO A 78 -2.78 5.99 14.73
C PRO A 78 -2.78 6.73 13.40
N GLU A 79 -1.66 6.75 12.70
CA GLU A 79 -1.57 7.35 11.36
C GLU A 79 -2.42 6.60 10.34
N PHE A 80 -2.45 5.27 10.45
CA PHE A 80 -3.31 4.43 9.62
C PHE A 80 -4.78 4.81 9.78
N VAL A 81 -5.23 5.00 11.02
CA VAL A 81 -6.60 5.41 11.30
C VAL A 81 -6.87 6.80 10.70
N GLN A 82 -5.93 7.72 10.81
CA GLN A 82 -6.07 9.07 10.25
C GLN A 82 -6.20 9.04 8.72
N LEU A 83 -5.46 8.16 8.05
CA LEU A 83 -5.59 8.00 6.60
C LEU A 83 -7.00 7.55 6.22
N GLY A 84 -7.57 6.59 6.95
CA GLY A 84 -8.91 6.12 6.70
C GLY A 84 -9.97 7.21 6.88
N ILE A 85 -9.75 8.13 7.82
CA ILE A 85 -10.63 9.26 8.05
C ILE A 85 -10.48 10.31 6.94
N HIS A 86 -9.25 10.55 6.51
CA HIS A 86 -8.93 11.58 5.52
C HIS A 86 -9.51 11.28 4.14
N TYR A 87 -9.48 10.03 3.71
CA TYR A 87 -9.95 9.63 2.39
C TYR A 87 -11.40 9.17 2.46
N GLU A 88 -12.29 9.87 1.75
CA GLU A 88 -13.72 9.53 1.71
C GLU A 88 -13.98 8.24 0.96
N ARG A 89 -13.09 7.89 0.00
CA ARG A 89 -13.25 6.73 -0.85
C ARG A 89 -12.12 5.75 -0.58
N SER A 90 -12.47 4.51 -0.32
CA SER A 90 -11.47 3.46 -0.14
C SER A 90 -11.93 2.17 -0.81
N ILE A 91 -10.98 1.42 -1.33
CA ILE A 91 -11.22 0.11 -1.95
C ILE A 91 -10.22 -0.86 -1.33
N SER A 92 -10.72 -2.01 -0.89
CA SER A 92 -9.87 -3.07 -0.31
C SER A 92 -9.58 -4.13 -1.36
N TRP A 93 -8.32 -4.53 -1.42
CA TRP A 93 -7.83 -5.56 -2.32
C TRP A 93 -7.29 -6.73 -1.52
N HIS A 94 -7.91 -7.90 -1.66
CA HIS A 94 -7.49 -9.11 -0.93
C HIS A 94 -7.96 -10.41 -1.59
#